data_3ed5a7f6add82bd84012373056ece7c7
#
_entry.id   3ed5a7f6add82bd84012373056ece7c7
#
_cell.length_a   1.000
_cell.length_b   1.000
_cell.length_c   1.000
_cell.angle_alpha   90.00
_cell.angle_beta   90.00
_cell.angle_gamma   90.00
#
_symmetry.space_group_name_H-M   'P 1'
#
loop_
_entity.id
_entity.type
_entity.pdbx_description
1 polymer ?
#
loop_
_entity_poly.entity_id
_entity_poly.type
_entity_poly.pdbx_seq_one_letter_code
_entity_poly.pdbx_strand_id
1 'polypeptide(L)'
;MAFKKKLYQFRPKDQPQKIERHVTKDRKRTVSVNSISLERDVRQMLAEKISGTHVGLWLLIGEHLRLRTWDLLTSWTGSGHNNTIEPRLALQMVHESALCVTGVRERRTLRQKGFETLNGLPFVATDVAIHQLLDHHTIAEAEALQVALGQIRSARGHYQGQYVLIDPHRIMTWSKRQMPPKKASSSSPIRKNMQTFFAIDGESGQPLSFGIGSSSVRVSQATLSLIDRLAYILPHKALILADSEHFTVEIFNRLLNNRQFTILMPTPRRKKILQQAQSLTFTPKWAGYAVAEDSYQLTGQENSYRLIVQRTGETKDNYNYKSFATTSNKDKADLMTLIFPQRWDIEEFFKDESALGWNRASTFNLNIRYGRLSMALIAQAVIYQLRKKLSENINRWTAESMAQKFFKGIDGDLRVKNDKIIVTLYNAPSVEILKEHYENLPRKLEAEGVDPRVPWLYDFKVDFRFK
;
A
#
# COMPACT_ATOMS: atom_id res chain seq x y z
N MET A 1 -7.05 28.94 -12.69
CA MET A 1 -7.84 28.40 -13.82
C MET A 1 -7.00 27.64 -14.86
N ALA A 2 -5.82 28.10 -15.28
CA ALA A 2 -4.98 27.39 -16.27
C ALA A 2 -4.52 25.96 -15.88
N PHE A 3 -4.42 25.67 -14.59
CA PHE A 3 -3.96 24.38 -14.06
C PHE A 3 -5.00 23.26 -14.18
N LYS A 4 -6.30 23.56 -14.05
CA LYS A 4 -7.39 22.59 -14.27
C LYS A 4 -7.45 22.13 -15.74
N LYS A 5 -7.23 23.06 -16.69
CA LYS A 5 -7.18 22.72 -18.12
C LYS A 5 -6.02 21.81 -18.48
N LYS A 6 -4.81 21.94 -17.86
CA LYS A 6 -3.67 21.05 -18.10
C LYS A 6 -3.87 19.64 -17.54
N LEU A 7 -4.54 19.48 -16.42
CA LEU A 7 -4.88 18.15 -15.88
C LEU A 7 -5.87 17.38 -16.78
N TYR A 8 -6.83 18.06 -17.38
CA TYR A 8 -7.77 17.47 -18.33
C TYR A 8 -7.15 17.15 -19.70
N GLN A 9 -6.10 17.87 -20.11
CA GLN A 9 -5.36 17.57 -21.35
C GLN A 9 -4.49 16.31 -21.27
N PHE A 10 -4.36 15.69 -20.08
CA PHE A 10 -3.63 14.42 -19.88
C PHE A 10 -4.45 13.15 -20.18
N ARG A 11 -5.68 13.25 -20.62
CA ARG A 11 -6.37 12.10 -21.25
C ARG A 11 -5.77 11.88 -22.64
N PRO A 12 -5.14 10.75 -22.93
CA PRO A 12 -4.53 10.55 -24.23
C PRO A 12 -5.61 10.38 -25.29
N LYS A 13 -5.66 11.28 -26.25
CA LYS A 13 -6.43 11.09 -27.47
C LYS A 13 -5.87 9.93 -28.33
N ASP A 14 -4.62 9.53 -28.10
CA ASP A 14 -3.89 8.58 -28.96
C ASP A 14 -3.81 7.15 -28.44
N GLN A 15 -4.27 6.86 -27.19
CA GLN A 15 -4.30 5.49 -26.67
C GLN A 15 -5.54 4.66 -27.02
N PRO A 16 -6.73 5.22 -27.30
CA PRO A 16 -7.91 4.43 -27.70
C PRO A 16 -7.65 3.54 -28.91
N GLN A 17 -6.91 4.02 -29.90
CA GLN A 17 -6.69 3.28 -31.15
C GLN A 17 -5.83 2.01 -30.99
N LYS A 18 -4.81 2.01 -30.12
CA LYS A 18 -4.00 0.82 -29.85
C LYS A 18 -4.74 -0.20 -29.00
N ILE A 19 -5.56 0.26 -28.07
CA ILE A 19 -6.40 -0.60 -27.22
C ILE A 19 -7.55 -1.19 -28.05
N GLU A 20 -8.16 -0.41 -28.93
CA GLU A 20 -9.21 -0.89 -29.83
C GLU A 20 -8.74 -1.96 -30.81
N ARG A 21 -7.51 -1.88 -31.33
CA ARG A 21 -6.94 -2.93 -32.19
C ARG A 21 -6.72 -4.25 -31.46
N HIS A 22 -6.40 -4.25 -30.19
CA HIS A 22 -6.27 -5.47 -29.38
C HIS A 22 -7.64 -6.00 -28.93
N VAL A 23 -8.57 -5.13 -28.59
CA VAL A 23 -9.94 -5.47 -28.18
C VAL A 23 -10.74 -6.08 -29.34
N THR A 24 -10.57 -5.60 -30.59
CA THR A 24 -11.25 -6.13 -31.73
C THR A 24 -10.80 -7.55 -32.10
N LYS A 25 -9.57 -7.95 -31.86
CA LYS A 25 -9.09 -9.31 -32.07
C LYS A 25 -9.59 -10.30 -31.00
N ASP A 26 -9.76 -9.86 -29.76
CA ASP A 26 -10.19 -10.71 -28.66
C ASP A 26 -11.72 -10.74 -28.44
N ARG A 27 -12.47 -9.78 -28.99
CA ARG A 27 -13.94 -9.75 -28.90
C ARG A 27 -14.62 -11.02 -29.44
N LYS A 28 -13.96 -11.81 -30.29
CA LYS A 28 -14.47 -13.10 -30.74
C LYS A 28 -14.30 -14.24 -29.74
N ARG A 29 -13.65 -13.98 -28.57
CA ARG A 29 -13.40 -14.98 -27.51
C ARG A 29 -13.95 -14.64 -26.14
N THR A 30 -14.61 -13.51 -25.95
CA THR A 30 -15.35 -13.23 -24.71
C THR A 30 -16.64 -14.06 -24.71
N VAL A 31 -16.52 -15.30 -24.35
CA VAL A 31 -17.65 -16.08 -23.88
C VAL A 31 -18.16 -15.34 -22.63
N SER A 32 -19.42 -14.91 -22.63
CA SER A 32 -20.10 -14.47 -21.42
C SER A 32 -20.10 -15.64 -20.44
N VAL A 33 -19.14 -15.66 -19.51
CA VAL A 33 -19.03 -16.74 -18.53
C VAL A 33 -20.17 -16.53 -17.55
N ASN A 34 -21.20 -17.36 -17.61
CA ASN A 34 -22.28 -17.39 -16.66
C ASN A 34 -21.72 -17.87 -15.31
N SER A 35 -22.12 -17.26 -14.20
CA SER A 35 -21.68 -17.63 -12.84
C SER A 35 -21.89 -19.12 -12.53
N ILE A 36 -22.98 -19.74 -13.04
CA ILE A 36 -23.27 -21.16 -12.85
C ILE A 36 -22.25 -22.04 -13.59
N SER A 37 -21.82 -21.65 -14.81
CA SER A 37 -20.79 -22.40 -15.53
C SER A 37 -19.44 -22.30 -14.85
N LEU A 38 -19.14 -21.12 -14.26
CA LEU A 38 -17.89 -20.87 -13.56
C LEU A 38 -17.77 -21.76 -12.29
N GLU A 39 -18.83 -21.83 -11.48
CA GLU A 39 -18.86 -22.68 -10.31
C GLU A 39 -18.70 -24.17 -10.65
N ARG A 40 -19.45 -24.63 -11.65
CA ARG A 40 -19.38 -26.02 -12.13
C ARG A 40 -17.95 -26.38 -12.56
N ASP A 41 -17.31 -25.51 -13.35
CA ASP A 41 -15.99 -25.77 -13.88
C ASP A 41 -14.92 -25.80 -12.78
N VAL A 42 -15.02 -24.90 -11.77
CA VAL A 42 -14.13 -24.91 -10.60
C VAL A 42 -14.38 -26.13 -9.71
N ARG A 43 -15.66 -26.52 -9.47
CA ARG A 43 -15.97 -27.75 -8.72
C ARG A 43 -15.45 -29.00 -9.44
N GLN A 44 -15.51 -29.03 -10.76
CA GLN A 44 -14.95 -30.12 -11.55
C GLN A 44 -13.41 -30.19 -11.39
N MET A 45 -12.71 -29.05 -11.42
CA MET A 45 -11.26 -29.02 -11.16
C MET A 45 -10.90 -29.53 -9.76
N LEU A 46 -11.70 -29.17 -8.75
CA LEU A 46 -11.52 -29.56 -7.35
C LEU A 46 -11.91 -31.03 -7.09
N ALA A 47 -12.67 -31.68 -7.96
CA ALA A 47 -13.00 -33.08 -7.85
C ALA A 47 -11.75 -34.00 -8.02
N GLU A 48 -10.76 -33.50 -8.73
CA GLU A 48 -9.46 -34.17 -8.88
C GLU A 48 -8.47 -33.74 -7.78
N LYS A 49 -7.47 -34.60 -7.50
CA LYS A 49 -6.33 -34.19 -6.70
C LYS A 49 -5.50 -33.17 -7.49
N ILE A 50 -5.33 -31.98 -6.92
CA ILE A 50 -4.46 -30.95 -7.50
C ILE A 50 -3.14 -30.97 -6.73
N SER A 51 -2.03 -31.24 -7.40
CA SER A 51 -0.68 -31.20 -6.83
C SER A 51 0.14 -30.14 -7.57
N GLY A 52 1.06 -29.49 -6.89
CA GLY A 52 1.97 -28.54 -7.54
C GLY A 52 2.57 -27.50 -6.61
N THR A 53 3.15 -26.49 -7.22
CA THR A 53 3.72 -25.30 -6.58
C THR A 53 2.65 -24.25 -6.29
N HIS A 54 3.01 -23.21 -5.55
CA HIS A 54 2.14 -22.14 -5.11
C HIS A 54 1.05 -22.54 -4.08
N VAL A 55 1.14 -23.76 -3.52
CA VAL A 55 0.19 -24.22 -2.49
C VAL A 55 0.36 -23.43 -1.21
N GLY A 56 1.55 -22.90 -0.93
CA GLY A 56 1.77 -21.98 0.19
C GLY A 56 0.89 -20.73 0.15
N LEU A 57 0.47 -20.29 -1.04
CA LEU A 57 -0.43 -19.14 -1.20
C LEU A 57 -1.82 -19.37 -0.57
N TRP A 58 -2.24 -20.63 -0.43
CA TRP A 58 -3.52 -20.99 0.21
C TRP A 58 -3.58 -20.60 1.68
N LEU A 59 -2.44 -20.42 2.35
CA LEU A 59 -2.40 -19.92 3.72
C LEU A 59 -2.98 -18.50 3.84
N LEU A 60 -3.00 -17.72 2.75
CA LEU A 60 -3.62 -16.39 2.76
C LEU A 60 -5.16 -16.42 2.88
N ILE A 61 -5.82 -17.58 2.62
CA ILE A 61 -7.28 -17.68 2.71
C ILE A 61 -7.78 -17.27 4.10
N GLY A 62 -7.16 -17.78 5.16
CA GLY A 62 -7.53 -17.43 6.52
C GLY A 62 -7.39 -15.91 6.78
N GLU A 63 -6.38 -15.29 6.20
CA GLU A 63 -6.13 -13.85 6.36
C GLU A 63 -7.09 -13.01 5.53
N HIS A 64 -7.45 -13.47 4.33
CA HIS A 64 -8.49 -12.84 3.52
C HIS A 64 -9.85 -12.84 4.23
N LEU A 65 -10.22 -13.95 4.87
CA LEU A 65 -11.47 -14.03 5.63
C LEU A 65 -11.45 -13.05 6.82
N ARG A 66 -10.35 -13.02 7.59
CA ARG A 66 -10.18 -12.10 8.73
C ARG A 66 -10.21 -10.64 8.31
N LEU A 67 -9.66 -10.29 7.16
CA LEU A 67 -9.65 -8.92 6.61
C LEU A 67 -10.88 -8.60 5.75
N ARG A 68 -11.83 -9.53 5.64
CA ARG A 68 -13.04 -9.35 4.84
C ARG A 68 -12.73 -8.91 3.39
N THR A 69 -11.66 -9.47 2.83
CA THR A 69 -11.17 -9.07 1.50
C THR A 69 -12.24 -9.24 0.43
N TRP A 70 -13.05 -10.31 0.51
CA TRP A 70 -14.11 -10.55 -0.46
C TRP A 70 -15.17 -9.44 -0.45
N ASP A 71 -15.59 -8.99 0.73
CA ASP A 71 -16.55 -7.88 0.86
C ASP A 71 -15.98 -6.59 0.28
N LEU A 72 -14.70 -6.32 0.53
CA LEU A 72 -14.02 -5.16 -0.04
C LEU A 72 -14.00 -5.20 -1.57
N LEU A 73 -13.65 -6.35 -2.15
CA LEU A 73 -13.56 -6.51 -3.60
C LEU A 73 -14.95 -6.48 -4.27
N THR A 74 -15.95 -7.10 -3.68
CA THR A 74 -17.33 -7.05 -4.19
C THR A 74 -17.91 -5.64 -4.11
N SER A 75 -17.64 -4.91 -3.03
CA SER A 75 -18.05 -3.52 -2.91
C SER A 75 -17.34 -2.63 -3.94
N TRP A 76 -16.03 -2.81 -4.11
CA TRP A 76 -15.25 -2.03 -5.07
C TRP A 76 -15.68 -2.27 -6.52
N THR A 77 -15.96 -3.53 -6.90
CA THR A 77 -16.42 -3.87 -8.25
C THR A 77 -17.89 -3.52 -8.49
N GLY A 78 -18.63 -3.07 -7.48
CA GLY A 78 -20.06 -2.83 -7.58
C GLY A 78 -20.87 -4.07 -7.96
N SER A 79 -20.28 -5.25 -7.77
CA SER A 79 -20.86 -6.53 -8.16
C SER A 79 -22.04 -6.82 -7.23
N GLY A 80 -23.26 -6.66 -7.74
CA GLY A 80 -24.43 -7.26 -7.10
C GLY A 80 -24.24 -8.78 -6.98
N HIS A 81 -25.06 -9.46 -6.19
CA HIS A 81 -24.96 -10.90 -5.93
C HIS A 81 -24.86 -11.81 -7.18
N ASN A 82 -25.17 -11.27 -8.36
CA ASN A 82 -25.20 -12.01 -9.62
C ASN A 82 -23.92 -11.88 -10.48
N ASN A 83 -23.05 -10.91 -10.24
CA ASN A 83 -21.80 -10.76 -10.98
C ASN A 83 -20.60 -11.14 -10.11
N THR A 84 -20.17 -12.38 -10.23
CA THR A 84 -19.13 -12.95 -9.37
C THR A 84 -17.75 -13.03 -10.03
N ILE A 85 -17.61 -12.61 -11.30
CA ILE A 85 -16.34 -12.73 -12.02
C ILE A 85 -15.37 -11.59 -11.69
N GLU A 86 -15.82 -10.35 -11.67
CA GLU A 86 -14.96 -9.18 -11.46
C GLU A 86 -14.24 -9.19 -10.10
N PRO A 87 -14.90 -9.49 -8.95
CA PRO A 87 -14.21 -9.64 -7.70
C PRO A 87 -13.15 -10.75 -7.69
N ARG A 88 -13.38 -11.85 -8.46
CA ARG A 88 -12.39 -12.93 -8.60
C ARG A 88 -11.19 -12.50 -9.44
N LEU A 89 -11.40 -11.69 -10.49
CA LEU A 89 -10.31 -11.08 -11.25
C LEU A 89 -9.48 -10.13 -10.38
N ALA A 90 -10.14 -9.33 -9.53
CA ALA A 90 -9.48 -8.46 -8.56
C ALA A 90 -8.69 -9.28 -7.52
N LEU A 91 -9.28 -10.37 -6.99
CA LEU A 91 -8.61 -11.28 -6.06
C LEU A 91 -7.38 -11.95 -6.70
N GLN A 92 -7.47 -12.35 -7.98
CA GLN A 92 -6.31 -12.85 -8.71
C GLN A 92 -5.17 -11.81 -8.73
N MET A 93 -5.47 -10.54 -8.94
CA MET A 93 -4.45 -9.48 -8.89
C MET A 93 -3.82 -9.32 -7.51
N VAL A 94 -4.59 -9.50 -6.43
CA VAL A 94 -4.07 -9.52 -5.07
C VAL A 94 -3.06 -10.67 -4.91
N HIS A 95 -3.40 -11.86 -5.37
CA HIS A 95 -2.50 -13.02 -5.32
C HIS A 95 -1.29 -12.88 -6.25
N GLU A 96 -1.45 -12.28 -7.45
CA GLU A 96 -0.31 -11.93 -8.32
C GLU A 96 0.67 -10.99 -7.62
N SER A 97 0.15 -9.96 -6.93
CA SER A 97 0.98 -9.05 -6.14
C SER A 97 1.68 -9.79 -4.99
N ALA A 98 0.98 -10.66 -4.26
CA ALA A 98 1.57 -11.47 -3.19
C ALA A 98 2.71 -12.39 -3.70
N LEU A 99 2.62 -12.87 -4.93
CA LEU A 99 3.67 -13.64 -5.59
C LEU A 99 4.77 -12.77 -6.22
N CYS A 100 4.69 -11.45 -6.07
CA CYS A 100 5.58 -10.49 -6.74
C CYS A 100 5.57 -10.65 -8.27
N VAL A 101 4.48 -11.16 -8.83
CA VAL A 101 4.29 -11.33 -10.26
C VAL A 101 3.71 -10.04 -10.83
N THR A 102 4.53 -9.31 -11.53
CA THR A 102 4.18 -7.95 -11.92
C THR A 102 4.16 -7.78 -13.46
N GLY A 103 4.57 -8.81 -14.22
CA GLY A 103 4.69 -8.80 -15.69
C GLY A 103 3.74 -9.75 -16.42
N VAL A 104 3.37 -9.35 -17.63
CA VAL A 104 2.56 -10.18 -18.53
C VAL A 104 3.19 -11.56 -18.81
N ARG A 105 4.51 -11.58 -18.99
CA ARG A 105 5.22 -12.85 -19.26
C ARG A 105 5.22 -13.76 -18.04
N GLU A 106 5.45 -13.17 -16.86
CA GLU A 106 5.45 -13.89 -15.59
C GLU A 106 4.07 -14.44 -15.25
N ARG A 107 2.99 -13.70 -15.53
CA ARG A 107 1.62 -14.18 -15.32
C ARG A 107 1.32 -15.49 -16.04
N ARG A 108 1.92 -15.74 -17.19
CA ARG A 108 1.74 -16.99 -17.92
C ARG A 108 2.24 -18.22 -17.15
N THR A 109 3.20 -18.02 -16.25
CA THR A 109 3.70 -19.11 -15.38
C THR A 109 2.72 -19.50 -14.29
N LEU A 110 1.70 -18.68 -14.02
CA LEU A 110 0.66 -18.92 -13.03
C LEU A 110 -0.48 -19.81 -13.54
N ARG A 111 -0.45 -20.26 -14.79
CA ARG A 111 -1.41 -21.23 -15.34
C ARG A 111 -1.22 -22.61 -14.71
N GLN A 112 -1.74 -22.74 -13.49
CA GLN A 112 -1.70 -23.95 -12.68
C GLN A 112 -3.05 -24.11 -11.99
N LYS A 113 -3.60 -25.30 -11.98
CA LYS A 113 -4.91 -25.62 -11.37
C LYS A 113 -5.00 -25.09 -9.92
N GLY A 114 -3.93 -25.20 -9.15
CA GLY A 114 -3.88 -24.72 -7.75
C GLY A 114 -4.02 -23.19 -7.61
N PHE A 115 -3.43 -22.42 -8.51
CA PHE A 115 -3.57 -20.96 -8.53
C PHE A 115 -4.92 -20.52 -9.08
N GLU A 116 -5.39 -21.14 -10.15
CA GLU A 116 -6.67 -20.87 -10.78
C GLU A 116 -7.82 -21.11 -9.79
N THR A 117 -7.84 -22.29 -9.17
CA THR A 117 -8.86 -22.65 -8.18
C THR A 117 -8.81 -21.79 -6.93
N LEU A 118 -7.62 -21.37 -6.45
CA LEU A 118 -7.49 -20.44 -5.33
C LEU A 118 -8.29 -19.15 -5.53
N ASN A 119 -8.36 -18.67 -6.79
CA ASN A 119 -9.11 -17.47 -7.17
C ASN A 119 -10.60 -17.76 -7.45
N GLY A 120 -11.04 -19.00 -7.33
CA GLY A 120 -12.38 -19.41 -7.73
C GLY A 120 -12.61 -19.28 -9.24
N LEU A 121 -11.56 -19.43 -10.05
CA LEU A 121 -11.56 -19.33 -11.52
C LEU A 121 -11.03 -20.63 -12.13
N PRO A 122 -11.57 -21.06 -13.28
CA PRO A 122 -11.04 -22.19 -14.06
C PRO A 122 -9.94 -21.77 -15.05
N PHE A 123 -9.44 -20.55 -14.95
CA PHE A 123 -8.42 -19.96 -15.82
C PHE A 123 -7.68 -18.82 -15.14
N VAL A 124 -6.52 -18.46 -15.66
CA VAL A 124 -5.83 -17.20 -15.32
C VAL A 124 -6.34 -16.08 -16.20
N ALA A 125 -6.77 -14.98 -15.61
CA ALA A 125 -7.30 -13.82 -16.31
C ALA A 125 -6.29 -13.24 -17.31
N THR A 126 -6.76 -12.79 -18.45
CA THR A 126 -5.93 -12.12 -19.46
C THR A 126 -5.62 -10.69 -19.06
N ASP A 127 -4.52 -10.12 -19.61
CA ASP A 127 -4.21 -8.72 -19.41
C ASP A 127 -5.33 -7.78 -19.86
N VAL A 128 -6.02 -8.14 -20.93
CA VAL A 128 -7.16 -7.37 -21.46
C VAL A 128 -8.28 -7.31 -20.44
N ALA A 129 -8.67 -8.45 -19.86
CA ALA A 129 -9.72 -8.51 -18.85
C ALA A 129 -9.35 -7.69 -17.61
N ILE A 130 -8.11 -7.81 -17.14
CA ILE A 130 -7.60 -7.03 -16.01
C ILE A 130 -7.56 -5.53 -16.31
N HIS A 131 -7.10 -5.14 -17.51
CA HIS A 131 -7.08 -3.72 -17.89
C HIS A 131 -8.50 -3.14 -18.01
N GLN A 132 -9.44 -3.89 -18.56
CA GLN A 132 -10.84 -3.47 -18.62
C GLN A 132 -11.44 -3.29 -17.24
N LEU A 133 -11.24 -4.26 -16.33
CA LEU A 133 -11.67 -4.14 -14.94
C LEU A 133 -11.12 -2.86 -14.30
N LEU A 134 -9.81 -2.64 -14.37
CA LEU A 134 -9.16 -1.50 -13.73
C LEU A 134 -9.53 -0.14 -14.35
N ASP A 135 -9.77 -0.09 -15.65
CA ASP A 135 -10.14 1.14 -16.35
C ASP A 135 -11.57 1.59 -16.03
N HIS A 136 -12.46 0.62 -15.76
CA HIS A 136 -13.84 0.89 -15.38
C HIS A 136 -13.98 1.56 -14.01
N HIS A 137 -13.07 1.28 -13.06
CA HIS A 137 -13.16 1.78 -11.70
C HIS A 137 -12.43 3.12 -11.54
N THR A 138 -13.12 4.06 -10.92
CA THR A 138 -12.65 5.43 -10.72
C THR A 138 -11.60 5.54 -9.61
N ILE A 139 -10.87 6.66 -9.59
CA ILE A 139 -9.97 7.00 -8.49
C ILE A 139 -10.73 7.06 -7.16
N ALA A 140 -11.93 7.65 -7.16
CA ALA A 140 -12.74 7.78 -5.95
C ALA A 140 -13.12 6.43 -5.34
N GLU A 141 -13.49 5.44 -6.18
CA GLU A 141 -13.76 4.08 -5.74
C GLU A 141 -12.52 3.39 -5.16
N ALA A 142 -11.35 3.60 -5.79
CA ALA A 142 -10.10 3.07 -5.26
C ALA A 142 -9.68 3.75 -3.94
N GLU A 143 -9.96 5.04 -3.76
CA GLU A 143 -9.73 5.76 -2.49
C GLU A 143 -10.70 5.29 -1.40
N ALA A 144 -11.96 5.05 -1.74
CA ALA A 144 -12.93 4.47 -0.82
C ALA A 144 -12.52 3.05 -0.36
N LEU A 145 -12.01 2.22 -1.29
CA LEU A 145 -11.46 0.90 -0.96
C LEU A 145 -10.29 0.99 0.02
N GLN A 146 -9.37 1.96 -0.18
CA GLN A 146 -8.26 2.17 0.73
C GLN A 146 -8.74 2.55 2.14
N VAL A 147 -9.74 3.43 2.25
CA VAL A 147 -10.33 3.82 3.54
C VAL A 147 -10.98 2.63 4.23
N ALA A 148 -11.80 1.86 3.51
CA ALA A 148 -12.47 0.68 4.06
C ALA A 148 -11.47 -0.38 4.55
N LEU A 149 -10.43 -0.67 3.75
CA LEU A 149 -9.34 -1.56 4.16
C LEU A 149 -8.61 -1.01 5.38
N GLY A 150 -8.30 0.29 5.38
CA GLY A 150 -7.61 0.96 6.48
C GLY A 150 -8.39 0.86 7.79
N GLN A 151 -9.70 1.04 7.77
CA GLN A 151 -10.58 0.88 8.94
C GLN A 151 -10.58 -0.56 9.48
N ILE A 152 -10.66 -1.57 8.59
CA ILE A 152 -10.57 -2.97 9.00
C ILE A 152 -9.20 -3.26 9.63
N ARG A 153 -8.11 -2.77 9.03
CA ARG A 153 -6.75 -2.94 9.54
C ARG A 153 -6.57 -2.24 10.89
N SER A 154 -7.12 -1.05 11.06
CA SER A 154 -7.12 -0.33 12.34
C SER A 154 -7.85 -1.12 13.42
N ALA A 155 -9.05 -1.63 13.14
CA ALA A 155 -9.81 -2.47 14.04
C ALA A 155 -9.11 -3.81 14.39
N ARG A 156 -8.22 -4.30 13.50
CA ARG A 156 -7.39 -5.49 13.72
C ARG A 156 -6.05 -5.22 14.40
N GLY A 157 -5.79 -3.98 14.82
CA GLY A 157 -4.55 -3.60 15.49
C GLY A 157 -3.30 -3.69 14.59
N HIS A 158 -3.46 -3.38 13.30
CA HIS A 158 -2.32 -3.30 12.38
C HIS A 158 -1.55 -1.99 12.53
N TYR A 159 -2.17 -0.96 13.10
CA TYR A 159 -1.61 0.37 13.28
C TYR A 159 -1.54 0.74 14.75
N GLN A 160 -0.43 1.34 15.17
CA GLN A 160 -0.31 2.03 16.46
C GLN A 160 -0.86 3.44 16.35
N GLY A 161 -0.58 4.10 15.23
CA GLY A 161 -1.18 5.36 14.81
C GLY A 161 -0.70 6.60 15.54
N GLN A 162 0.37 6.54 16.34
CA GLN A 162 0.94 7.72 17.01
C GLN A 162 1.71 8.60 16.04
N TYR A 163 2.42 7.96 15.09
CA TYR A 163 3.21 8.63 14.06
C TYR A 163 2.77 8.19 12.67
N VAL A 164 2.64 9.16 11.78
CA VAL A 164 2.35 8.92 10.37
C VAL A 164 3.48 9.49 9.54
N LEU A 165 4.16 8.65 8.78
CA LEU A 165 5.24 9.05 7.88
C LEU A 165 4.64 9.33 6.49
N ILE A 166 4.94 10.48 5.92
CA ILE A 166 4.48 10.83 4.57
C ILE A 166 5.68 11.18 3.68
N ASP A 167 5.80 10.49 2.55
CA ASP A 167 6.84 10.75 1.56
C ASP A 167 6.38 10.43 0.12
N PRO A 168 6.81 11.21 -0.88
CA PRO A 168 6.57 10.90 -2.28
C PRO A 168 7.59 9.88 -2.81
N HIS A 169 7.14 8.66 -3.09
CA HIS A 169 7.92 7.71 -3.86
C HIS A 169 7.90 8.07 -5.35
N ARG A 170 9.07 8.32 -5.95
CA ARG A 170 9.21 8.80 -7.32
C ARG A 170 9.83 7.76 -8.22
N ILE A 171 9.12 7.45 -9.30
CA ILE A 171 9.57 6.50 -10.32
C ILE A 171 9.86 7.26 -11.62
N MET A 172 11.07 7.18 -12.12
CA MET A 172 11.44 7.80 -13.40
C MET A 172 10.60 7.22 -14.54
N THR A 173 10.16 8.09 -15.46
CA THR A 173 9.38 7.69 -16.63
C THR A 173 9.97 8.25 -17.91
N TRP A 174 9.95 7.43 -18.94
CA TRP A 174 10.39 7.77 -20.31
C TRP A 174 9.24 8.28 -21.19
N SER A 175 8.13 8.64 -20.56
CA SER A 175 6.97 9.13 -21.28
C SER A 175 7.27 10.34 -22.17
N LYS A 176 6.67 10.36 -23.35
CA LYS A 176 6.68 11.52 -24.26
C LYS A 176 5.80 12.68 -23.76
N ARG A 177 4.95 12.45 -22.73
CA ARG A 177 4.06 13.49 -22.17
C ARG A 177 4.84 14.65 -21.58
N GLN A 178 4.30 15.85 -21.75
CA GLN A 178 4.84 17.05 -21.11
C GLN A 178 4.51 17.04 -19.63
N MET A 179 5.55 17.11 -18.79
CA MET A 179 5.45 17.29 -17.35
C MET A 179 6.77 17.86 -16.83
N PRO A 180 6.77 18.66 -15.76
CA PRO A 180 8.00 19.22 -15.21
C PRO A 180 8.92 18.10 -14.74
N PRO A 181 10.21 18.14 -15.07
CA PRO A 181 11.15 17.16 -14.54
C PRO A 181 11.44 17.47 -13.06
N LYS A 182 11.62 16.43 -12.25
CA LYS A 182 12.02 16.49 -10.84
C LYS A 182 13.10 15.46 -10.55
N LYS A 183 13.87 15.66 -9.49
CA LYS A 183 14.75 14.62 -8.94
C LYS A 183 13.91 13.53 -8.31
N ALA A 184 14.26 12.28 -8.52
CA ALA A 184 13.67 11.15 -7.80
C ALA A 184 14.30 11.02 -6.40
N SER A 185 15.61 11.24 -6.29
CA SER A 185 16.38 11.30 -5.05
C SER A 185 17.44 12.42 -5.17
N SER A 186 18.15 12.69 -4.07
CA SER A 186 19.24 13.69 -4.05
C SER A 186 20.33 13.42 -5.09
N SER A 187 20.65 12.15 -5.33
CA SER A 187 21.66 11.69 -6.29
C SER A 187 21.12 11.45 -7.71
N SER A 188 19.81 11.47 -7.90
CA SER A 188 19.20 11.17 -9.20
C SER A 188 19.27 12.34 -10.17
N PRO A 189 19.38 12.08 -11.49
CA PRO A 189 19.21 13.11 -12.49
C PRO A 189 17.80 13.68 -12.47
N ILE A 190 17.66 14.95 -12.90
CA ILE A 190 16.36 15.59 -13.05
C ILE A 190 15.66 14.97 -14.26
N ARG A 191 14.54 14.26 -14.03
CA ARG A 191 13.77 13.57 -15.06
C ARG A 191 12.28 13.68 -14.79
N LYS A 192 11.47 13.31 -15.77
CA LYS A 192 10.02 13.14 -15.61
C LYS A 192 9.76 11.96 -14.66
N ASN A 193 8.88 12.16 -13.70
CA ASN A 193 8.55 11.16 -12.71
C ASN A 193 7.04 10.95 -12.59
N MET A 194 6.67 9.73 -12.29
CA MET A 194 5.41 9.41 -11.63
C MET A 194 5.65 9.43 -10.13
N GLN A 195 4.71 9.97 -9.37
CA GLN A 195 4.81 10.08 -7.92
C GLN A 195 3.68 9.28 -7.27
N THR A 196 4.00 8.53 -6.25
CA THR A 196 3.03 7.94 -5.32
C THR A 196 3.32 8.49 -3.94
N PHE A 197 2.37 9.21 -3.39
CA PHE A 197 2.47 9.76 -2.04
C PHE A 197 1.93 8.72 -1.07
N PHE A 198 2.79 8.16 -0.26
CA PHE A 198 2.41 7.18 0.76
C PHE A 198 2.24 7.84 2.12
N ALA A 199 1.28 7.33 2.89
CA ALA A 199 1.23 7.48 4.32
C ALA A 199 1.39 6.09 4.94
N ILE A 200 2.34 5.96 5.87
CA ILE A 200 2.60 4.75 6.63
C ILE A 200 2.50 5.02 8.12
N ASP A 201 2.05 4.04 8.88
CA ASP A 201 2.13 4.01 10.34
C ASP A 201 3.59 3.84 10.76
N GLY A 202 4.13 4.80 11.50
CA GLY A 202 5.57 4.86 11.82
C GLY A 202 6.04 3.75 12.75
N GLU A 203 5.14 3.23 13.60
CA GLU A 203 5.53 2.19 14.55
C GLU A 203 5.43 0.77 13.95
N SER A 204 4.44 0.54 13.12
CA SER A 204 4.27 -0.79 12.50
C SER A 204 4.91 -0.91 11.11
N GLY A 205 5.34 0.21 10.51
CA GLY A 205 5.81 0.26 9.13
C GLY A 205 4.73 -0.04 8.08
N GLN A 206 3.44 -0.02 8.47
CA GLN A 206 2.37 -0.48 7.61
C GLN A 206 1.73 0.65 6.81
N PRO A 207 1.48 0.46 5.49
CA PRO A 207 0.83 1.47 4.67
C PRO A 207 -0.62 1.70 5.08
N LEU A 208 -0.95 2.97 5.29
CA LEU A 208 -2.28 3.45 5.64
C LEU A 208 -3.09 3.77 4.38
N SER A 209 -2.50 4.56 3.49
CA SER A 209 -3.12 5.04 2.25
C SER A 209 -2.06 5.58 1.29
N PHE A 210 -2.45 5.77 0.04
CA PHE A 210 -1.59 6.41 -0.96
C PHE A 210 -2.39 7.31 -1.91
N GLY A 211 -1.70 8.29 -2.52
CA GLY A 211 -2.20 9.09 -3.63
C GLY A 211 -1.23 9.03 -4.81
N ILE A 212 -1.75 9.08 -6.04
CA ILE A 212 -0.92 8.96 -7.24
C ILE A 212 -0.99 10.23 -8.08
N GLY A 213 0.16 10.65 -8.61
CA GLY A 213 0.23 11.77 -9.53
C GLY A 213 1.45 11.72 -10.45
N SER A 214 1.50 12.65 -11.40
CA SER A 214 2.72 12.92 -12.16
C SER A 214 3.59 13.93 -11.40
N SER A 215 4.80 14.21 -11.90
CA SER A 215 5.63 15.29 -11.38
C SER A 215 4.99 16.69 -11.46
N SER A 216 3.84 16.82 -12.11
CA SER A 216 3.06 18.08 -12.13
C SER A 216 2.21 18.28 -10.87
N VAL A 217 1.94 17.23 -10.10
CA VAL A 217 1.14 17.33 -8.87
C VAL A 217 1.98 18.00 -7.78
N ARG A 218 1.40 19.01 -7.13
CA ARG A 218 2.05 19.66 -6.00
C ARG A 218 2.00 18.74 -4.78
N VAL A 219 3.11 18.72 -4.04
CA VAL A 219 3.21 17.95 -2.79
C VAL A 219 2.12 18.36 -1.80
N SER A 220 1.88 19.67 -1.62
CA SER A 220 0.84 20.15 -0.72
C SER A 220 -0.55 19.61 -1.07
N GLN A 221 -0.93 19.63 -2.34
CA GLN A 221 -2.24 19.15 -2.77
C GLN A 221 -2.43 17.65 -2.51
N ALA A 222 -1.42 16.85 -2.85
CA ALA A 222 -1.47 15.39 -2.62
C ALA A 222 -1.49 15.06 -1.13
N THR A 223 -0.70 15.78 -0.33
CA THR A 223 -0.61 15.56 1.12
C THR A 223 -1.91 15.91 1.83
N LEU A 224 -2.57 17.01 1.46
CA LEU A 224 -3.85 17.37 2.05
C LEU A 224 -4.94 16.33 1.76
N SER A 225 -5.04 15.86 0.51
CA SER A 225 -5.95 14.78 0.14
C SER A 225 -5.66 13.48 0.92
N LEU A 226 -4.39 13.21 1.19
CA LEU A 226 -3.99 12.05 1.98
C LEU A 226 -4.38 12.20 3.46
N ILE A 227 -4.16 13.38 4.05
CA ILE A 227 -4.55 13.70 5.43
C ILE A 227 -6.08 13.57 5.60
N ASP A 228 -6.85 14.02 4.64
CA ASP A 228 -8.31 13.90 4.68
C ASP A 228 -8.76 12.42 4.73
N ARG A 229 -8.09 11.52 3.99
CA ARG A 229 -8.36 10.08 4.07
C ARG A 229 -7.91 9.46 5.39
N LEU A 230 -6.76 9.87 5.92
CA LEU A 230 -6.25 9.38 7.20
C LEU A 230 -7.21 9.65 8.35
N ALA A 231 -7.97 10.75 8.29
CA ALA A 231 -8.97 11.07 9.30
C ALA A 231 -10.09 10.02 9.44
N TYR A 232 -10.35 9.26 8.37
CA TYR A 232 -11.30 8.15 8.40
C TYR A 232 -10.67 6.81 8.83
N ILE A 233 -9.36 6.67 8.72
CA ILE A 233 -8.61 5.43 9.00
C ILE A 233 -8.17 5.37 10.46
N LEU A 234 -7.62 6.47 10.98
CA LEU A 234 -7.08 6.57 12.32
C LEU A 234 -8.09 7.23 13.26
N PRO A 235 -8.53 6.54 14.32
CA PRO A 235 -9.55 7.09 15.23
C PRO A 235 -8.98 8.05 16.28
N HIS A 236 -7.67 8.22 16.37
CA HIS A 236 -6.98 8.97 17.41
C HIS A 236 -6.02 10.03 16.84
N LYS A 237 -5.44 10.83 17.74
CA LYS A 237 -4.48 11.88 17.37
C LYS A 237 -3.16 11.28 16.91
N ALA A 238 -2.60 11.83 15.82
CA ALA A 238 -1.32 11.41 15.29
C ALA A 238 -0.41 12.60 14.94
N LEU A 239 0.90 12.38 15.03
CA LEU A 239 1.92 13.31 14.56
C LEU A 239 2.42 12.88 13.17
N ILE A 240 2.23 13.73 12.19
CA ILE A 240 2.72 13.52 10.83
C ILE A 240 4.19 13.94 10.76
N LEU A 241 5.04 13.04 10.28
CA LEU A 241 6.45 13.29 9.98
C LEU A 241 6.61 13.36 8.46
N ALA A 242 7.09 14.50 7.96
CA ALA A 242 7.21 14.74 6.54
C ALA A 242 8.56 15.37 6.18
N ASP A 243 8.94 15.35 4.90
CA ASP A 243 10.14 16.00 4.39
C ASP A 243 9.92 17.52 4.21
N SER A 244 11.00 18.26 4.01
CA SER A 244 11.02 19.70 3.75
C SER A 244 10.21 20.13 2.49
N GLU A 245 9.95 19.22 1.56
CA GLU A 245 9.06 19.49 0.43
C GLU A 245 7.60 19.79 0.84
N HIS A 246 7.22 19.35 2.03
CA HIS A 246 5.90 19.58 2.61
C HIS A 246 5.78 20.95 3.32
N PHE A 247 6.88 21.70 3.41
CA PHE A 247 6.91 23.01 4.07
C PHE A 247 6.21 24.07 3.21
N THR A 248 4.88 24.08 3.28
CA THR A 248 4.01 25.00 2.52
C THR A 248 2.95 25.64 3.40
N VAL A 249 2.49 26.83 2.99
CA VAL A 249 1.42 27.58 3.68
C VAL A 249 0.15 26.76 3.78
N GLU A 250 -0.22 26.07 2.70
CA GLU A 250 -1.47 25.29 2.63
C GLU A 250 -1.50 24.16 3.68
N ILE A 251 -0.40 23.45 3.87
CA ILE A 251 -0.31 22.36 4.85
C ILE A 251 -0.39 22.92 6.27
N PHE A 252 0.34 24.01 6.57
CA PHE A 252 0.29 24.62 7.88
C PHE A 252 -1.09 25.17 8.21
N ASN A 253 -1.73 25.91 7.31
CA ASN A 253 -3.09 26.41 7.52
C ASN A 253 -4.10 25.29 7.80
N ARG A 254 -3.95 24.14 7.14
CA ARG A 254 -4.82 22.98 7.37
C ARG A 254 -4.59 22.33 8.74
N LEU A 255 -3.37 22.37 9.27
CA LEU A 255 -2.96 21.60 10.45
C LEU A 255 -2.83 22.46 11.73
N LEU A 256 -2.70 23.79 11.64
CA LEU A 256 -2.57 24.66 12.82
C LEU A 256 -3.71 24.47 13.83
N ASN A 257 -4.94 24.35 13.35
CA ASN A 257 -6.14 24.18 14.18
C ASN A 257 -6.74 22.77 14.06
N ASN A 258 -5.97 21.81 13.52
CA ASN A 258 -6.45 20.45 13.38
C ASN A 258 -6.40 19.74 14.74
N ARG A 259 -7.53 19.13 15.14
CA ARG A 259 -7.64 18.45 16.44
C ARG A 259 -7.08 17.04 16.43
N GLN A 260 -6.95 16.44 15.24
CA GLN A 260 -6.54 15.05 15.08
C GLN A 260 -5.07 14.92 14.66
N PHE A 261 -4.59 15.80 13.78
CA PHE A 261 -3.23 15.71 13.25
C PHE A 261 -2.41 16.94 13.61
N THR A 262 -1.18 16.68 14.05
CA THR A 262 -0.09 17.64 14.12
C THR A 262 1.01 17.26 13.15
N ILE A 263 1.93 18.16 12.82
CA ILE A 263 2.99 17.92 11.86
C ILE A 263 4.36 18.34 12.40
N LEU A 264 5.38 17.60 11.99
CA LEU A 264 6.79 17.93 12.19
C LEU A 264 7.54 17.72 10.87
N MET A 265 8.26 18.75 10.41
CA MET A 265 9.07 18.69 9.20
C MET A 265 10.28 19.61 9.26
N PRO A 266 11.39 19.29 8.57
CA PRO A 266 12.51 20.22 8.46
C PRO A 266 12.10 21.45 7.67
N THR A 267 12.64 22.60 8.03
CA THR A 267 12.48 23.80 7.21
C THR A 267 13.50 23.81 6.05
N PRO A 268 13.16 24.39 4.90
CA PRO A 268 14.15 24.62 3.84
C PRO A 268 15.22 25.61 4.33
N ARG A 269 16.45 25.46 3.85
CA ARG A 269 17.58 26.33 4.16
C ARG A 269 17.40 27.72 3.52
N ARG A 270 16.56 28.57 4.12
CA ARG A 270 16.34 29.95 3.69
C ARG A 270 17.14 30.90 4.57
N LYS A 271 17.72 31.94 3.97
CA LYS A 271 18.56 32.94 4.69
C LYS A 271 17.86 33.51 5.92
N LYS A 272 16.56 33.88 5.82
CA LYS A 272 15.78 34.42 6.95
C LYS A 272 15.66 33.43 8.11
N ILE A 273 15.39 32.15 7.82
CA ILE A 273 15.27 31.10 8.85
C ILE A 273 16.63 30.85 9.53
N LEU A 274 17.72 30.81 8.74
CA LEU A 274 19.06 30.63 9.27
C LEU A 274 19.50 31.80 10.16
N GLN A 275 19.23 33.04 9.75
CA GLN A 275 19.52 34.22 10.55
C GLN A 275 18.76 34.21 11.90
N GLN A 276 17.46 33.87 11.85
CA GLN A 276 16.67 33.70 13.06
C GLN A 276 17.24 32.58 13.94
N ALA A 277 17.54 31.42 13.38
CA ALA A 277 18.13 30.30 14.11
C ALA A 277 19.45 30.69 14.83
N GLN A 278 20.29 31.48 14.18
CA GLN A 278 21.56 31.93 14.76
C GLN A 278 21.41 32.95 15.90
N SER A 279 20.31 33.71 15.92
CA SER A 279 20.02 34.72 16.94
C SER A 279 19.37 34.15 18.22
N LEU A 280 18.95 32.88 18.22
CA LEU A 280 18.23 32.29 19.35
C LEU A 280 19.12 31.99 20.53
N THR A 281 18.53 32.04 21.73
CA THR A 281 19.15 31.50 22.96
C THR A 281 18.93 29.99 23.03
N PHE A 282 20.03 29.25 23.07
CA PHE A 282 20.01 27.80 23.09
C PHE A 282 20.10 27.24 24.51
N THR A 283 19.30 26.25 24.81
CA THR A 283 19.38 25.43 26.02
C THR A 283 20.25 24.20 25.74
N PRO A 284 21.41 24.05 26.37
CA PRO A 284 22.22 22.84 26.24
C PRO A 284 21.46 21.60 26.74
N LYS A 285 21.61 20.47 26.04
CA LYS A 285 21.05 19.17 26.44
C LYS A 285 22.16 18.18 26.81
N TRP A 286 23.23 18.16 25.99
CA TRP A 286 24.47 17.41 26.26
C TRP A 286 25.63 18.04 25.48
N ALA A 287 26.84 17.53 25.64
CA ALA A 287 28.02 18.05 24.97
C ALA A 287 27.84 18.12 23.45
N GLY A 288 28.10 19.27 22.87
CA GLY A 288 27.96 19.51 21.44
C GLY A 288 26.52 19.56 20.92
N TYR A 289 25.50 19.55 21.78
CA TYR A 289 24.09 19.61 21.35
C TYR A 289 23.25 20.54 22.21
N ALA A 290 22.54 21.46 21.57
CA ALA A 290 21.64 22.40 22.22
C ALA A 290 20.40 22.65 21.36
N VAL A 291 19.29 23.02 21.98
CA VAL A 291 18.01 23.25 21.36
C VAL A 291 17.46 24.65 21.69
N ALA A 292 16.77 25.24 20.74
CA ALA A 292 16.04 26.48 20.91
C ALA A 292 14.67 26.38 20.27
N GLU A 293 13.77 27.30 20.61
CA GLU A 293 12.48 27.42 19.93
C GLU A 293 12.09 28.88 19.81
N ASP A 294 11.29 29.15 18.80
CA ASP A 294 10.73 30.47 18.52
C ASP A 294 9.42 30.32 17.73
N SER A 295 8.75 31.41 17.52
CA SER A 295 7.61 31.51 16.63
C SER A 295 8.07 31.98 15.26
N TYR A 296 7.54 31.35 14.19
CA TYR A 296 7.82 31.76 12.82
C TYR A 296 6.55 31.90 12.02
N GLN A 297 6.47 32.96 11.24
CA GLN A 297 5.35 33.24 10.34
C GLN A 297 5.79 33.11 8.89
N LEU A 298 5.09 32.26 8.12
CA LEU A 298 5.29 32.18 6.68
C LEU A 298 4.72 33.42 5.98
N THR A 299 5.39 33.89 4.96
CA THR A 299 4.88 34.99 4.14
C THR A 299 3.53 34.63 3.55
N GLY A 300 2.53 35.50 3.74
CA GLY A 300 1.15 35.26 3.30
C GLY A 300 0.30 34.39 4.25
N GLN A 301 0.76 34.18 5.48
CA GLN A 301 0.04 33.48 6.53
C GLN A 301 -0.26 34.42 7.68
N GLU A 302 -1.47 34.37 8.27
CA GLU A 302 -1.85 35.17 9.42
C GLU A 302 -1.31 34.57 10.73
N ASN A 303 -1.27 33.25 10.82
CA ASN A 303 -0.86 32.54 12.01
C ASN A 303 0.62 32.14 11.96
N SER A 304 1.22 32.08 13.15
CA SER A 304 2.57 31.54 13.33
C SER A 304 2.55 30.05 13.71
N TYR A 305 3.62 29.37 13.42
CA TYR A 305 3.88 28.02 13.90
C TYR A 305 5.14 27.98 14.77
N ARG A 306 5.32 26.89 15.50
CA ARG A 306 6.46 26.66 16.35
C ARG A 306 7.67 26.27 15.50
N LEU A 307 8.72 27.09 15.54
CA LEU A 307 10.03 26.82 14.95
C LEU A 307 10.93 26.24 16.04
N ILE A 308 11.41 25.02 15.87
CA ILE A 308 12.38 24.41 16.75
C ILE A 308 13.71 24.28 16.03
N VAL A 309 14.80 24.56 16.74
CA VAL A 309 16.16 24.58 16.17
C VAL A 309 17.08 23.74 17.02
N GLN A 310 17.79 22.82 16.38
CA GLN A 310 18.95 22.16 16.98
C GLN A 310 20.22 22.84 16.53
N ARG A 311 21.16 22.95 17.45
CA ARG A 311 22.53 23.37 17.19
C ARG A 311 23.46 22.23 17.58
N THR A 312 24.28 21.78 16.67
CA THR A 312 25.33 20.79 16.90
C THR A 312 26.69 21.43 16.75
N GLY A 313 27.69 20.92 17.49
CA GLY A 313 29.06 21.46 17.55
C GLY A 313 29.40 21.99 18.92
N GLU A 314 30.69 21.96 19.28
CA GLU A 314 31.19 22.36 20.60
C GLU A 314 31.60 23.84 20.65
N THR A 315 32.09 24.37 19.53
CA THR A 315 32.58 25.75 19.41
C THR A 315 31.79 26.53 18.36
N LYS A 316 31.80 27.86 18.46
CA LYS A 316 31.08 28.75 17.56
C LYS A 316 31.43 28.52 16.09
N ASP A 317 32.68 28.20 15.79
CA ASP A 317 33.15 27.98 14.41
C ASP A 317 32.64 26.68 13.81
N ASN A 318 32.23 25.71 14.65
CA ASN A 318 31.75 24.40 14.27
C ASN A 318 30.23 24.25 14.42
N TYR A 319 29.51 25.33 14.75
CA TYR A 319 28.06 25.24 14.94
C TYR A 319 27.33 24.97 13.62
N ASN A 320 26.57 23.89 13.60
CA ASN A 320 25.63 23.56 12.54
C ASN A 320 24.20 23.67 13.07
N TYR A 321 23.35 24.37 12.32
CA TYR A 321 21.97 24.64 12.68
C TYR A 321 21.03 23.86 11.75
N LYS A 322 20.09 23.12 12.35
CA LYS A 322 19.00 22.48 11.63
C LYS A 322 17.67 22.88 12.28
N SER A 323 16.78 23.41 11.50
CA SER A 323 15.49 23.92 11.97
C SER A 323 14.33 23.08 11.46
N PHE A 324 13.31 22.98 12.31
CA PHE A 324 12.08 22.24 12.05
C PHE A 324 10.88 23.14 12.35
N ALA A 325 9.83 22.92 11.62
CA ALA A 325 8.54 23.52 11.84
C ALA A 325 7.55 22.48 12.36
N THR A 326 6.76 22.83 13.37
CA THR A 326 5.81 21.91 13.97
C THR A 326 4.56 22.61 14.48
N THR A 327 3.45 21.87 14.48
CA THR A 327 2.20 22.25 15.18
C THR A 327 2.02 21.44 16.47
N SER A 328 3.00 20.57 16.82
CA SER A 328 2.99 19.74 18.03
C SER A 328 3.54 20.49 19.23
N ASN A 329 2.97 20.21 20.41
CA ASN A 329 3.43 20.76 21.70
C ASN A 329 4.37 19.81 22.46
N LYS A 330 4.80 18.68 21.85
CA LYS A 330 5.78 17.76 22.48
C LYS A 330 7.12 18.47 22.74
N ASP A 331 7.94 17.88 23.60
CA ASP A 331 9.29 18.42 23.89
C ASP A 331 10.12 18.53 22.60
N LYS A 332 10.84 19.63 22.48
CA LYS A 332 11.62 19.95 21.29
C LYS A 332 12.81 19.02 21.07
N ALA A 333 13.44 18.56 22.16
CA ALA A 333 14.55 17.62 22.01
C ALA A 333 14.03 16.26 21.55
N ASP A 334 12.95 15.75 22.15
CA ASP A 334 12.33 14.48 21.77
C ASP A 334 11.85 14.51 20.32
N LEU A 335 11.24 15.62 19.89
CA LEU A 335 10.80 15.76 18.48
C LEU A 335 11.96 15.60 17.51
N MET A 336 13.14 16.16 17.81
CA MET A 336 14.26 16.16 16.87
C MET A 336 15.15 14.92 16.97
N THR A 337 15.30 14.34 18.16
CA THR A 337 16.28 13.27 18.41
C THR A 337 15.70 11.87 18.47
N LEU A 338 14.44 11.73 18.89
CA LEU A 338 13.77 10.45 19.05
C LEU A 338 12.69 10.22 17.98
N ILE A 339 11.90 11.26 17.69
CA ILE A 339 10.70 11.10 16.88
C ILE A 339 11.01 11.31 15.39
N PHE A 340 11.63 12.43 15.01
CA PHE A 340 11.89 12.73 13.60
C PHE A 340 12.77 11.69 12.88
N PRO A 341 13.78 11.07 13.50
CA PRO A 341 14.56 10.01 12.88
C PRO A 341 13.72 8.82 12.37
N GLN A 342 12.59 8.50 12.99
CA GLN A 342 11.68 7.43 12.55
C GLN A 342 11.13 7.67 11.13
N ARG A 343 11.21 8.90 10.62
CA ARG A 343 10.82 9.17 9.23
C ARG A 343 11.57 8.32 8.20
N TRP A 344 12.77 7.85 8.52
CA TRP A 344 13.56 6.99 7.62
C TRP A 344 12.93 5.62 7.39
N ASP A 345 12.05 5.15 8.25
CA ASP A 345 11.39 3.83 8.13
C ASP A 345 10.51 3.74 6.87
N ILE A 346 10.08 4.90 6.32
CA ILE A 346 9.37 4.92 5.03
C ILE A 346 10.27 4.49 3.86
N GLU A 347 11.56 4.76 3.94
CA GLU A 347 12.53 4.35 2.91
C GLU A 347 12.78 2.83 2.96
N GLU A 348 12.79 2.25 4.16
CA GLU A 348 12.85 0.80 4.36
C GLU A 348 11.58 0.12 3.82
N PHE A 349 10.42 0.67 4.10
CA PHE A 349 9.16 0.18 3.53
C PHE A 349 9.23 0.14 1.98
N PHE A 350 9.70 1.20 1.34
CA PHE A 350 9.84 1.20 -0.12
C PHE A 350 10.81 0.14 -0.62
N LYS A 351 11.89 -0.12 0.10
CA LYS A 351 12.86 -1.14 -0.23
C LYS A 351 12.27 -2.56 -0.09
N ASP A 352 11.62 -2.84 1.02
CA ASP A 352 11.19 -4.19 1.39
C ASP A 352 9.91 -4.64 0.68
N GLU A 353 9.01 -3.70 0.41
CA GLU A 353 7.69 -3.99 -0.15
C GLU A 353 7.55 -3.62 -1.66
N SER A 354 8.61 -3.08 -2.28
CA SER A 354 8.58 -2.63 -3.68
C SER A 354 8.20 -3.72 -4.69
N ALA A 355 8.56 -4.97 -4.38
CA ALA A 355 8.27 -6.14 -5.21
C ALA A 355 6.78 -6.44 -5.38
N LEU A 356 5.90 -5.94 -4.49
CA LEU A 356 4.44 -6.05 -4.63
C LEU A 356 3.86 -5.27 -5.82
N GLY A 357 4.69 -4.51 -6.54
CA GLY A 357 4.30 -3.75 -7.72
C GLY A 357 4.28 -2.22 -7.54
N TRP A 358 4.72 -1.71 -6.39
CA TRP A 358 4.73 -0.27 -6.08
C TRP A 358 5.65 0.54 -6.99
N ASN A 359 6.72 -0.06 -7.52
CA ASN A 359 7.70 0.56 -8.43
C ASN A 359 7.26 0.66 -9.89
N ARG A 360 5.98 0.38 -10.21
CA ARG A 360 5.56 0.34 -11.61
C ARG A 360 4.89 1.63 -12.07
N ALA A 361 5.50 2.24 -13.08
CA ALA A 361 4.95 3.38 -13.80
C ALA A 361 4.50 2.99 -15.23
N SER A 362 3.89 1.81 -15.38
CA SER A 362 3.62 1.20 -16.70
C SER A 362 2.56 1.92 -17.53
N THR A 363 1.68 2.68 -16.92
CA THR A 363 0.61 3.42 -17.61
C THR A 363 0.36 4.78 -16.95
N PHE A 364 -0.13 5.74 -17.76
CA PHE A 364 -0.61 7.04 -17.27
C PHE A 364 -2.12 7.08 -17.01
N ASN A 365 -2.81 5.99 -17.27
CA ASN A 365 -4.20 5.85 -16.86
C ASN A 365 -4.23 5.71 -15.32
N LEU A 366 -4.76 6.73 -14.65
CA LEU A 366 -4.78 6.78 -13.20
C LEU A 366 -5.73 5.74 -12.60
N ASN A 367 -6.85 5.42 -13.25
CA ASN A 367 -7.77 4.38 -12.78
C ASN A 367 -7.02 3.03 -12.68
N ILE A 368 -6.33 2.65 -13.77
CA ILE A 368 -5.53 1.41 -13.80
C ILE A 368 -4.45 1.41 -12.71
N ARG A 369 -3.78 2.54 -12.51
CA ARG A 369 -2.72 2.62 -11.49
C ARG A 369 -3.26 2.55 -10.08
N TYR A 370 -4.31 3.32 -9.78
CA TYR A 370 -4.96 3.28 -8.47
C TYR A 370 -5.49 1.88 -8.16
N GLY A 371 -6.19 1.25 -9.11
CA GLY A 371 -6.68 -0.11 -8.94
C GLY A 371 -5.56 -1.12 -8.69
N ARG A 372 -4.47 -1.11 -9.49
CA ARG A 372 -3.33 -2.00 -9.27
C ARG A 372 -2.67 -1.81 -7.90
N LEU A 373 -2.43 -0.58 -7.50
CA LEU A 373 -1.81 -0.31 -6.20
C LEU A 373 -2.76 -0.61 -5.04
N SER A 374 -4.07 -0.49 -5.22
CA SER A 374 -5.05 -0.94 -4.22
C SER A 374 -5.03 -2.46 -4.04
N MET A 375 -4.88 -3.23 -5.12
CA MET A 375 -4.71 -4.69 -5.00
C MET A 375 -3.39 -5.05 -4.30
N ALA A 376 -2.30 -4.34 -4.60
CA ALA A 376 -1.04 -4.49 -3.89
C ALA A 376 -1.15 -4.13 -2.39
N LEU A 377 -1.95 -3.12 -2.05
CA LEU A 377 -2.23 -2.75 -0.66
C LEU A 377 -2.98 -3.86 0.09
N ILE A 378 -3.96 -4.50 -0.55
CA ILE A 378 -4.64 -5.67 0.03
C ILE A 378 -3.67 -6.84 0.19
N ALA A 379 -2.84 -7.12 -0.83
CA ALA A 379 -1.83 -8.18 -0.77
C ALA A 379 -0.86 -7.95 0.41
N GLN A 380 -0.38 -6.73 0.57
CA GLN A 380 0.48 -6.36 1.68
C GLN A 380 -0.22 -6.56 3.04
N ALA A 381 -1.51 -6.21 3.14
CA ALA A 381 -2.28 -6.37 4.37
C ALA A 381 -2.42 -7.84 4.78
N VAL A 382 -2.74 -8.74 3.85
CA VAL A 382 -2.89 -10.18 4.14
C VAL A 382 -1.53 -10.84 4.44
N ILE A 383 -0.45 -10.44 3.74
CA ILE A 383 0.91 -10.91 4.01
C ILE A 383 1.35 -10.47 5.41
N TYR A 384 1.12 -9.23 5.78
CA TYR A 384 1.44 -8.72 7.13
C TYR A 384 0.70 -9.50 8.21
N GLN A 385 -0.60 -9.74 8.02
CA GLN A 385 -1.41 -10.52 8.95
C GLN A 385 -0.86 -11.95 9.11
N LEU A 386 -0.41 -12.58 8.03
CA LEU A 386 0.26 -13.88 8.06
C LEU A 386 1.61 -13.79 8.79
N ARG A 387 2.45 -12.82 8.44
CA ARG A 387 3.78 -12.62 9.07
C ARG A 387 3.71 -12.51 10.59
N LYS A 388 2.71 -11.79 11.12
CA LYS A 388 2.50 -11.65 12.58
C LYS A 388 2.31 -12.98 13.32
N LYS A 389 1.96 -14.03 12.60
CA LYS A 389 1.76 -15.39 13.15
C LYS A 389 2.97 -16.29 13.00
N LEU A 390 3.99 -15.85 12.27
CA LEU A 390 5.17 -16.64 11.98
C LEU A 390 6.30 -16.32 12.97
N SER A 391 7.36 -17.14 12.94
CA SER A 391 8.55 -16.89 13.75
C SER A 391 9.16 -15.53 13.45
N GLU A 392 9.88 -14.96 14.43
CA GLU A 392 10.52 -13.64 14.32
C GLU A 392 11.42 -13.52 13.09
N ASN A 393 12.14 -14.58 12.74
CA ASN A 393 12.99 -14.60 11.55
C ASN A 393 12.21 -14.46 10.24
N ILE A 394 11.03 -15.10 10.15
CA ILE A 394 10.18 -15.03 8.94
C ILE A 394 9.38 -13.72 8.92
N ASN A 395 9.00 -13.22 10.08
CA ASN A 395 8.29 -11.95 10.17
C ASN A 395 9.05 -10.78 9.52
N ARG A 396 10.39 -10.83 9.55
CA ARG A 396 11.28 -9.83 8.93
C ARG A 396 11.56 -10.06 7.43
N TRP A 397 10.99 -11.09 6.82
CA TRP A 397 11.20 -11.31 5.39
C TRP A 397 10.55 -10.21 4.55
N THR A 398 11.25 -9.79 3.50
CA THR A 398 10.69 -8.89 2.49
C THR A 398 9.55 -9.57 1.73
N ALA A 399 8.73 -8.78 1.01
CA ALA A 399 7.67 -9.33 0.16
C ALA A 399 8.21 -10.34 -0.85
N GLU A 400 9.37 -10.07 -1.45
CA GLU A 400 10.01 -10.98 -2.40
C GLU A 400 10.46 -12.29 -1.73
N SER A 401 11.05 -12.23 -0.53
CA SER A 401 11.41 -13.42 0.23
C SER A 401 10.20 -14.28 0.58
N MET A 402 9.08 -13.65 0.98
CA MET A 402 7.82 -14.33 1.21
C MET A 402 7.30 -15.00 -0.06
N ALA A 403 7.34 -14.28 -1.19
CA ALA A 403 6.89 -14.82 -2.47
C ALA A 403 7.71 -16.05 -2.90
N GLN A 404 9.03 -15.97 -2.81
CA GLN A 404 9.91 -17.04 -3.31
C GLN A 404 9.99 -18.24 -2.37
N LYS A 405 10.21 -17.98 -1.08
CA LYS A 405 10.51 -19.06 -0.11
C LYS A 405 9.25 -19.65 0.52
N PHE A 406 8.18 -18.87 0.61
CA PHE A 406 6.96 -19.28 1.29
C PHE A 406 5.85 -19.64 0.31
N PHE A 407 5.43 -18.70 -0.55
CA PHE A 407 4.28 -18.94 -1.42
C PHE A 407 4.60 -19.83 -2.62
N LYS A 408 5.75 -19.66 -3.25
CA LYS A 408 6.21 -20.49 -4.38
C LYS A 408 7.01 -21.70 -3.94
N GLY A 409 7.69 -21.61 -2.80
CA GLY A 409 8.61 -22.64 -2.32
C GLY A 409 7.95 -23.81 -1.57
N ILE A 410 6.67 -23.69 -1.20
CA ILE A 410 5.95 -24.75 -0.49
C ILE A 410 5.22 -25.63 -1.50
N ASP A 411 5.56 -26.91 -1.49
CA ASP A 411 4.87 -27.94 -2.25
C ASP A 411 3.72 -28.55 -1.46
N GLY A 412 2.72 -29.04 -2.17
CA GLY A 412 1.58 -29.66 -1.52
C GLY A 412 0.53 -30.20 -2.47
N ASP A 413 -0.59 -30.60 -1.90
CA ASP A 413 -1.77 -31.00 -2.67
C ASP A 413 -3.08 -30.46 -2.07
N LEU A 414 -4.08 -30.40 -2.92
CA LEU A 414 -5.45 -30.01 -2.62
C LEU A 414 -6.37 -31.21 -2.90
N ARG A 415 -7.30 -31.48 -2.00
CA ARG A 415 -8.35 -32.49 -2.17
C ARG A 415 -9.63 -32.03 -1.52
N VAL A 416 -10.74 -32.28 -2.16
CA VAL A 416 -12.06 -32.10 -1.54
C VAL A 416 -12.43 -33.35 -0.76
N LYS A 417 -12.86 -33.16 0.48
CA LYS A 417 -13.41 -34.21 1.33
C LYS A 417 -14.47 -33.61 2.25
N ASN A 418 -15.69 -34.17 2.23
CA ASN A 418 -16.80 -33.73 3.10
C ASN A 418 -17.04 -32.20 3.04
N ASP A 419 -17.21 -31.66 1.86
CA ASP A 419 -17.41 -30.20 1.58
C ASP A 419 -16.31 -29.27 2.10
N LYS A 420 -15.10 -29.84 2.37
CA LYS A 420 -13.91 -29.09 2.72
C LYS A 420 -12.82 -29.31 1.69
N ILE A 421 -12.10 -28.26 1.38
CA ILE A 421 -10.84 -28.32 0.65
C ILE A 421 -9.75 -28.57 1.69
N ILE A 422 -9.12 -29.72 1.62
CA ILE A 422 -7.96 -30.07 2.46
C ILE A 422 -6.70 -29.73 1.72
N VAL A 423 -5.94 -28.77 2.25
CA VAL A 423 -4.64 -28.35 1.75
C VAL A 423 -3.56 -29.07 2.54
N THR A 424 -2.79 -29.92 1.89
CA THR A 424 -1.65 -30.63 2.52
C THR A 424 -0.35 -29.95 2.10
N LEU A 425 0.43 -29.48 3.05
CA LEU A 425 1.73 -28.84 2.84
C LEU A 425 2.84 -29.82 3.25
N TYR A 426 3.86 -30.02 2.38
CA TYR A 426 4.89 -31.04 2.59
C TYR A 426 6.19 -30.50 3.19
N ASN A 427 6.60 -29.30 2.80
CA ASN A 427 7.90 -28.71 3.15
C ASN A 427 7.76 -27.28 3.70
N ALA A 428 6.67 -27.02 4.43
CA ALA A 428 6.41 -25.70 4.98
C ALA A 428 7.45 -25.33 6.06
N PRO A 429 8.01 -24.12 6.05
CA PRO A 429 8.87 -23.67 7.15
C PRO A 429 8.03 -23.42 8.41
N SER A 430 8.63 -23.59 9.58
CA SER A 430 7.98 -23.36 10.87
C SER A 430 6.66 -24.12 11.04
N VAL A 431 6.69 -25.43 10.71
CA VAL A 431 5.52 -26.32 10.70
C VAL A 431 4.70 -26.25 11.99
N GLU A 432 5.34 -26.25 13.16
CA GLU A 432 4.62 -26.24 14.45
C GLU A 432 3.82 -24.96 14.64
N ILE A 433 4.38 -23.81 14.26
CA ILE A 433 3.66 -22.53 14.32
C ILE A 433 2.49 -22.51 13.32
N LEU A 434 2.72 -23.04 12.12
CA LEU A 434 1.64 -23.13 11.12
C LEU A 434 0.55 -24.09 11.55
N LYS A 435 0.84 -25.23 12.18
CA LYS A 435 -0.16 -26.12 12.78
C LYS A 435 -0.98 -25.39 13.83
N GLU A 436 -0.31 -24.67 14.73
CA GLU A 436 -1.00 -23.87 15.75
C GLU A 436 -2.04 -22.91 15.16
N HIS A 437 -1.72 -22.26 14.04
CA HIS A 437 -2.60 -21.24 13.46
C HIS A 437 -3.57 -21.75 12.40
N TYR A 438 -3.21 -22.80 11.64
CA TYR A 438 -3.95 -23.21 10.44
C TYR A 438 -4.54 -24.61 10.48
N GLU A 439 -4.08 -25.52 11.33
CA GLU A 439 -4.74 -26.80 11.50
C GLU A 439 -6.10 -26.61 12.17
N ASN A 440 -7.15 -27.24 11.65
CA ASN A 440 -8.55 -26.99 12.02
C ASN A 440 -8.97 -25.53 11.84
N LEU A 441 -8.49 -24.86 10.77
CA LEU A 441 -8.76 -23.45 10.49
C LEU A 441 -10.24 -23.07 10.60
N PRO A 442 -11.23 -23.86 10.10
CA PRO A 442 -12.62 -23.49 10.23
C PRO A 442 -13.08 -23.24 11.68
N ARG A 443 -12.68 -24.11 12.63
CA ARG A 443 -13.01 -23.94 14.05
C ARG A 443 -12.33 -22.71 14.66
N LYS A 444 -11.10 -22.43 14.27
CA LYS A 444 -10.36 -21.26 14.76
C LYS A 444 -11.01 -19.95 14.28
N LEU A 445 -11.43 -19.90 13.01
CA LEU A 445 -12.17 -18.76 12.48
C LEU A 445 -13.51 -18.56 13.18
N GLU A 446 -14.28 -19.64 13.40
CA GLU A 446 -15.53 -19.60 14.15
C GLU A 446 -15.33 -19.07 15.58
N ALA A 447 -14.26 -19.50 16.25
CA ALA A 447 -13.91 -18.99 17.59
C ALA A 447 -13.53 -17.50 17.59
N GLU A 448 -13.01 -16.98 16.49
CA GLU A 448 -12.71 -15.56 16.28
C GLU A 448 -13.94 -14.75 15.80
N GLY A 449 -15.10 -15.39 15.64
CA GLY A 449 -16.31 -14.77 15.09
C GLY A 449 -16.25 -14.51 13.58
N VAL A 450 -15.39 -15.24 12.86
CA VAL A 450 -15.22 -15.14 11.40
C VAL A 450 -15.90 -16.34 10.73
N ASP A 451 -16.74 -16.08 9.73
CA ASP A 451 -17.35 -17.17 8.94
C ASP A 451 -16.24 -17.95 8.20
N PRO A 452 -16.13 -19.27 8.42
CA PRO A 452 -15.09 -20.09 7.80
C PRO A 452 -15.38 -20.46 6.33
N ARG A 453 -16.59 -20.17 5.83
CA ARG A 453 -16.92 -20.39 4.41
C ARG A 453 -16.19 -19.39 3.54
N VAL A 454 -15.64 -19.87 2.45
CA VAL A 454 -14.87 -19.06 1.51
C VAL A 454 -15.76 -18.67 0.33
N PRO A 455 -16.30 -17.43 0.28
CA PRO A 455 -17.36 -17.08 -0.67
C PRO A 455 -16.92 -17.20 -2.14
N TRP A 456 -15.68 -16.86 -2.45
CA TRP A 456 -15.15 -16.97 -3.82
C TRP A 456 -14.82 -18.41 -4.21
N LEU A 457 -14.77 -19.33 -3.25
CA LEU A 457 -14.65 -20.77 -3.45
C LEU A 457 -16.01 -21.48 -3.25
N TYR A 458 -17.10 -20.79 -3.55
CA TYR A 458 -18.46 -21.36 -3.51
C TYR A 458 -18.81 -21.98 -2.17
N ASP A 459 -18.45 -21.30 -1.09
CA ASP A 459 -18.70 -21.63 0.31
C ASP A 459 -18.00 -22.89 0.84
N PHE A 460 -17.04 -23.44 0.11
CA PHE A 460 -16.16 -24.45 0.67
C PHE A 460 -15.44 -23.91 1.92
N LYS A 461 -15.29 -24.73 2.95
CA LYS A 461 -14.36 -24.49 4.05
C LYS A 461 -12.98 -25.00 3.65
N VAL A 462 -11.92 -24.35 4.11
CA VAL A 462 -10.55 -24.76 3.86
C VAL A 462 -9.88 -25.19 5.15
N ASP A 463 -9.24 -26.36 5.15
CA ASP A 463 -8.52 -26.90 6.27
C ASP A 463 -7.11 -27.34 5.86
N PHE A 464 -6.16 -27.30 6.78
CA PHE A 464 -4.74 -27.53 6.50
C PHE A 464 -4.24 -28.78 7.20
N ARG A 465 -3.29 -29.46 6.52
CA ARG A 465 -2.48 -30.55 7.03
C ARG A 465 -1.03 -30.30 6.71
N PHE A 466 -0.17 -30.63 7.63
CA PHE A 466 1.26 -30.45 7.52
C PHE A 466 1.95 -31.81 7.62
N LYS A 467 2.83 -32.13 6.65
CA LYS A 467 3.57 -33.40 6.57
C LYS A 467 5.06 -33.11 6.46
#